data_fa70c24731788321453a43e71a2cbe18
#
_entry.id   fa70c24731788321453a43e71a2cbe18
#
_cell.length_a   1.000
_cell.length_b   1.000
_cell.length_c   1.000
_cell.angle_alpha   90.00
_cell.angle_beta   90.00
_cell.angle_gamma   90.00
#
_symmetry.space_group_name_H-M   'P 1'
#
loop_
_entity.id
_entity.type
_entity.pdbx_description
1 polymer ?
#
loop_
_entity_poly.entity_id
_entity_poly.type
_entity_poly.pdbx_seq_one_letter_code
_entity_poly.pdbx_strand_id
1 'polypeptide(L)'
;MNIESTAKTFETQTSETLIIGVQKHREQMKNWSAFSEFYGDIIDTWLHAGEISSDTKKITKLPYSGSHSSLKRIYFVGLGERKNITANELREVFAAVGKELKASKVSDAAVWVESFTTDQLEEAEVAYLAGEGLNLGYYSVHNYKTTSNEPKTYFDQIQFVTEANMEDVIGNFEVGKIYADAVNEARTLINLPPNLLTASDLADYATELANIYGLEVEILNKAQMEELGMGGILSVNKGSVEEPRLITLKYKGKPEWEDVIGFVGKGVTYDTGGYSLKPREGMVGMKGDMGGAAAVLGAMRIIGETRPKQNVVAVIGSTDNMVSGDAFKPDDVITMYNGKTVEVLNTDAEGRLVLADAMTYAKQQGANYLIDVATLTGGVIVALGKDKTGALTNNEEFFEEFMGAALETGEFVWRLPLTESDKKRIRKSEVADLNNSPGRDGHMIFGGGFVGEFAEGTPWVHLDIAGTSDADAPHALGPKGGTGAMVRTLATLVELRDN
;
A
#
# COMPACT_ATOMS: atom_id res chain seq x y z
N MET A 1 14.79 14.52 -0.03
CA MET A 1 14.27 15.66 -0.82
C MET A 1 14.17 16.87 0.08
N ASN A 2 14.72 18.00 -0.32
CA ASN A 2 14.62 19.28 0.40
C ASN A 2 13.40 20.05 -0.13
N ILE A 3 12.54 20.55 0.78
CA ILE A 3 11.39 21.37 0.45
C ILE A 3 11.74 22.81 0.78
N GLU A 4 11.67 23.69 -0.21
CA GLU A 4 11.94 25.12 0.00
C GLU A 4 10.83 25.73 0.85
N SER A 5 11.17 26.33 1.97
CA SER A 5 10.21 26.83 2.97
C SER A 5 9.55 28.18 2.61
N THR A 6 10.00 28.81 1.54
CA THR A 6 9.50 30.14 1.15
C THR A 6 8.69 30.03 -0.15
N ALA A 7 7.47 30.55 -0.17
CA ALA A 7 6.67 30.65 -1.38
C ALA A 7 7.44 31.45 -2.46
N LYS A 8 7.38 30.92 -3.68
CA LYS A 8 8.01 31.57 -4.84
C LYS A 8 6.94 32.21 -5.72
N THR A 9 7.32 33.28 -6.36
CA THR A 9 6.61 33.79 -7.53
C THR A 9 7.29 33.28 -8.80
N PHE A 10 6.72 33.55 -9.95
CA PHE A 10 7.38 33.26 -11.24
C PHE A 10 8.76 33.93 -11.36
N GLU A 11 8.93 35.09 -10.71
CA GLU A 11 10.18 35.88 -10.74
C GLU A 11 11.23 35.34 -9.77
N THR A 12 10.82 34.81 -8.63
CA THR A 12 11.74 34.44 -7.52
C THR A 12 12.08 32.95 -7.45
N GLN A 13 11.39 32.11 -8.24
CA GLN A 13 11.74 30.68 -8.33
C GLN A 13 13.13 30.53 -8.97
N THR A 14 13.91 29.55 -8.50
CA THR A 14 15.30 29.33 -8.92
C THR A 14 15.53 27.96 -9.54
N SER A 15 14.50 27.12 -9.60
CA SER A 15 14.59 25.80 -10.20
C SER A 15 14.80 25.83 -11.70
N GLU A 16 15.55 24.87 -12.23
CA GLU A 16 15.78 24.72 -13.66
C GLU A 16 14.55 24.17 -14.41
N THR A 17 13.60 23.59 -13.71
CA THR A 17 12.39 22.98 -14.28
C THR A 17 11.15 23.53 -13.59
N LEU A 18 10.20 24.06 -14.36
CA LEU A 18 8.89 24.48 -13.87
C LEU A 18 7.81 23.51 -14.37
N ILE A 19 6.95 23.06 -13.47
CA ILE A 19 5.85 22.12 -13.74
C ILE A 19 4.54 22.87 -13.66
N ILE A 20 3.73 22.77 -14.71
CA ILE A 20 2.48 23.53 -14.88
C ILE A 20 1.37 22.58 -15.33
N GLY A 21 0.24 22.61 -14.62
CA GLY A 21 -0.98 21.97 -15.06
C GLY A 21 -1.63 22.75 -16.22
N VAL A 22 -2.16 22.05 -17.22
CA VAL A 22 -2.86 22.66 -18.35
C VAL A 22 -4.25 22.07 -18.50
N GLN A 23 -5.27 22.84 -18.17
CA GLN A 23 -6.67 22.48 -18.35
C GLN A 23 -7.13 22.80 -19.78
N LYS A 24 -8.19 22.13 -20.24
CA LYS A 24 -8.73 22.33 -21.58
C LYS A 24 -9.24 23.77 -21.79
N HIS A 25 -9.82 24.38 -20.73
CA HIS A 25 -10.33 25.73 -20.71
C HIS A 25 -9.43 26.60 -19.82
N ARG A 26 -8.33 27.07 -20.40
CA ARG A 26 -7.26 27.80 -19.68
C ARG A 26 -7.70 29.14 -19.12
N GLU A 27 -8.65 29.80 -19.77
CA GLU A 27 -9.28 31.04 -19.31
C GLU A 27 -9.95 30.92 -17.94
N GLN A 28 -10.21 29.70 -17.49
CA GLN A 28 -10.76 29.42 -16.17
C GLN A 28 -9.69 29.12 -15.11
N MET A 29 -8.42 29.04 -15.53
CA MET A 29 -7.31 28.80 -14.60
C MET A 29 -6.98 30.09 -13.82
N LYS A 30 -6.84 29.93 -12.49
CA LYS A 30 -6.42 31.00 -11.60
C LYS A 30 -5.02 31.50 -12.02
N ASN A 31 -4.86 32.80 -12.11
CA ASN A 31 -3.58 33.48 -12.44
C ASN A 31 -2.95 33.10 -13.81
N TRP A 32 -3.70 32.52 -14.75
CA TRP A 32 -3.17 32.19 -16.08
C TRP A 32 -2.69 33.44 -16.83
N SER A 33 -3.39 34.56 -16.71
CA SER A 33 -2.99 35.80 -17.35
C SER A 33 -1.64 36.34 -16.86
N ALA A 34 -1.40 36.27 -15.54
CA ALA A 34 -0.11 36.64 -14.94
C ALA A 34 1.03 35.75 -15.40
N PHE A 35 0.78 34.44 -15.52
CA PHE A 35 1.74 33.50 -16.09
C PHE A 35 2.06 33.81 -17.55
N SER A 36 1.03 34.03 -18.39
CA SER A 36 1.22 34.35 -19.82
C SER A 36 1.93 35.69 -20.01
N GLU A 37 1.62 36.69 -19.20
CA GLU A 37 2.31 37.98 -19.22
C GLU A 37 3.78 37.88 -18.84
N PHE A 38 4.09 37.06 -17.80
CA PHE A 38 5.46 36.87 -17.32
C PHE A 38 6.35 36.10 -18.30
N TYR A 39 5.85 34.97 -18.84
CA TYR A 39 6.61 34.12 -19.77
C TYR A 39 6.49 34.54 -21.24
N GLY A 40 5.59 35.44 -21.56
CA GLY A 40 5.42 36.08 -22.87
C GLY A 40 4.59 35.25 -23.87
N ASP A 41 4.32 35.87 -25.00
CA ASP A 41 3.44 35.37 -26.08
C ASP A 41 3.85 34.02 -26.67
N ILE A 42 5.06 33.56 -26.37
CA ILE A 42 5.57 32.27 -26.87
C ILE A 42 4.71 31.11 -26.37
N ILE A 43 4.22 31.18 -25.13
CA ILE A 43 3.37 30.16 -24.54
C ILE A 43 2.04 30.05 -25.26
N ASP A 44 1.41 31.21 -25.53
CA ASP A 44 0.15 31.27 -26.28
C ASP A 44 0.35 30.81 -27.73
N THR A 45 1.49 31.14 -28.33
CA THR A 45 1.86 30.63 -29.64
C THR A 45 1.91 29.10 -29.68
N TRP A 46 2.59 28.47 -28.73
CA TRP A 46 2.70 26.98 -28.63
C TRP A 46 1.35 26.30 -28.36
N LEU A 47 0.52 26.96 -27.54
CA LEU A 47 -0.84 26.49 -27.27
C LEU A 47 -1.74 26.52 -28.49
N HIS A 48 -1.69 27.63 -29.25
CA HIS A 48 -2.46 27.78 -30.50
C HIS A 48 -1.96 26.83 -31.60
N ALA A 49 -0.65 26.57 -31.64
CA ALA A 49 -0.05 25.63 -32.59
C ALA A 49 -0.36 24.13 -32.21
N GLY A 50 -0.96 23.88 -31.03
CA GLY A 50 -1.21 22.53 -30.56
C GLY A 50 0.04 21.79 -30.07
N GLU A 51 1.15 22.47 -29.86
CA GLU A 51 2.39 21.90 -29.32
C GLU A 51 2.23 21.50 -27.85
N ILE A 52 1.39 22.22 -27.08
CA ILE A 52 1.08 21.90 -25.69
C ILE A 52 -0.30 21.23 -25.64
N SER A 53 -0.32 19.98 -25.14
CA SER A 53 -1.57 19.21 -25.00
C SER A 53 -2.19 19.39 -23.62
N SER A 54 -3.52 19.53 -23.58
CA SER A 54 -4.31 19.45 -22.35
C SER A 54 -4.84 18.03 -22.07
N ASP A 55 -4.53 17.03 -22.89
CA ASP A 55 -4.98 15.65 -22.65
C ASP A 55 -4.42 15.12 -21.32
N THR A 56 -5.25 14.51 -20.53
CA THR A 56 -4.89 14.04 -19.18
C THR A 56 -3.64 13.16 -19.19
N LYS A 57 -2.69 13.47 -18.27
CA LYS A 57 -1.38 12.79 -18.10
C LYS A 57 -0.39 12.98 -19.25
N LYS A 58 -0.73 13.72 -20.30
CA LYS A 58 0.23 14.03 -21.36
C LYS A 58 1.17 15.14 -20.90
N ILE A 59 2.48 14.89 -20.97
CA ILE A 59 3.52 15.83 -20.58
C ILE A 59 4.21 16.35 -21.82
N THR A 60 4.14 17.68 -22.04
CA THR A 60 4.86 18.40 -23.09
C THR A 60 6.06 19.11 -22.47
N LYS A 61 7.27 18.78 -22.91
CA LYS A 61 8.51 19.35 -22.39
C LYS A 61 9.04 20.37 -23.40
N LEU A 62 9.11 21.62 -22.99
CA LEU A 62 9.62 22.68 -23.86
C LEU A 62 10.85 23.35 -23.24
N PRO A 63 11.92 23.61 -24.02
CA PRO A 63 13.04 24.39 -23.56
C PRO A 63 12.60 25.84 -23.36
N TYR A 64 13.12 26.48 -22.31
CA TYR A 64 12.88 27.88 -22.05
C TYR A 64 14.17 28.69 -22.24
N SER A 65 14.12 29.75 -23.02
CA SER A 65 15.24 30.65 -23.35
C SER A 65 14.93 32.14 -23.09
N GLY A 66 13.92 32.39 -22.22
CA GLY A 66 13.54 33.73 -21.84
C GLY A 66 14.50 34.38 -20.84
N SER A 67 14.08 35.54 -20.30
CA SER A 67 14.90 36.36 -19.40
C SER A 67 15.15 35.77 -18.00
N HIS A 68 14.42 34.73 -17.61
CA HIS A 68 14.57 34.09 -16.31
C HIS A 68 15.83 33.23 -16.28
N SER A 69 16.86 33.64 -15.56
CA SER A 69 18.22 33.09 -15.68
C SER A 69 18.39 31.63 -15.20
N SER A 70 17.57 31.14 -14.28
CA SER A 70 17.66 29.78 -13.75
C SER A 70 16.82 28.77 -14.52
N LEU A 71 15.69 29.17 -15.09
CA LEU A 71 14.76 28.28 -15.76
C LEU A 71 15.32 27.81 -17.11
N LYS A 72 15.41 26.49 -17.31
CA LYS A 72 15.87 25.86 -18.57
C LYS A 72 14.75 25.18 -19.35
N ARG A 73 13.67 24.77 -18.65
CA ARG A 73 12.58 24.00 -19.26
C ARG A 73 11.27 24.16 -18.51
N ILE A 74 10.18 24.01 -19.24
CA ILE A 74 8.82 23.99 -18.68
C ILE A 74 8.17 22.65 -19.04
N TYR A 75 7.58 21.98 -18.06
CA TYR A 75 6.79 20.77 -18.23
C TYR A 75 5.32 21.15 -18.13
N PHE A 76 4.63 21.14 -19.28
CA PHE A 76 3.20 21.31 -19.34
C PHE A 76 2.51 19.97 -19.19
N VAL A 77 1.66 19.84 -18.20
CA VAL A 77 1.01 18.60 -17.79
C VAL A 77 -0.49 18.70 -18.06
N GLY A 78 -0.98 17.96 -19.04
CA GLY A 78 -2.38 17.94 -19.40
C GLY A 78 -3.27 17.39 -18.30
N LEU A 79 -4.35 18.12 -17.99
CA LEU A 79 -5.32 17.80 -16.95
C LEU A 79 -6.70 17.42 -17.51
N GLY A 80 -6.95 17.66 -18.80
CA GLY A 80 -8.27 17.45 -19.41
C GLY A 80 -9.31 18.50 -18.99
N GLU A 81 -10.55 18.06 -18.83
CA GLU A 81 -11.67 18.89 -18.40
C GLU A 81 -11.64 19.11 -16.89
N ARG A 82 -11.61 20.35 -16.42
CA ARG A 82 -11.53 20.75 -15.00
C ARG A 82 -12.52 20.01 -14.09
N LYS A 83 -13.77 19.89 -14.53
CA LYS A 83 -14.87 19.26 -13.78
C LYS A 83 -14.74 17.74 -13.61
N ASN A 84 -13.88 17.10 -14.39
CA ASN A 84 -13.71 15.64 -14.38
C ASN A 84 -12.47 15.20 -13.58
N ILE A 85 -11.67 16.14 -13.08
CA ILE A 85 -10.42 15.83 -12.36
C ILE A 85 -10.76 15.47 -10.93
N THR A 86 -10.60 14.19 -10.60
CA THR A 86 -10.73 13.68 -9.24
C THR A 86 -9.37 13.67 -8.52
N ALA A 87 -9.37 13.51 -7.19
CA ALA A 87 -8.13 13.35 -6.41
C ALA A 87 -7.27 12.18 -6.93
N ASN A 88 -7.90 11.06 -7.27
CA ASN A 88 -7.16 9.91 -7.81
C ASN A 88 -6.52 10.19 -9.18
N GLU A 89 -7.25 10.87 -10.08
CA GLU A 89 -6.68 11.27 -11.38
C GLU A 89 -5.53 12.25 -11.22
N LEU A 90 -5.64 13.22 -10.30
CA LEU A 90 -4.56 14.17 -10.04
C LEU A 90 -3.34 13.50 -9.40
N ARG A 91 -3.54 12.53 -8.48
CA ARG A 91 -2.47 11.67 -7.95
C ARG A 91 -1.71 10.95 -9.07
N GLU A 92 -2.44 10.36 -10.02
CA GLU A 92 -1.85 9.68 -11.17
C GLU A 92 -1.14 10.62 -12.14
N VAL A 93 -1.64 11.86 -12.29
CA VAL A 93 -0.98 12.93 -13.05
C VAL A 93 0.38 13.25 -12.42
N PHE A 94 0.44 13.48 -11.11
CA PHE A 94 1.71 13.72 -10.43
C PHE A 94 2.63 12.51 -10.46
N ALA A 95 2.11 11.29 -10.43
CA ALA A 95 2.93 10.09 -10.61
C ALA A 95 3.53 10.00 -12.02
N ALA A 96 2.80 10.41 -13.05
CA ALA A 96 3.34 10.52 -14.40
C ALA A 96 4.46 11.58 -14.47
N VAL A 97 4.30 12.71 -13.79
CA VAL A 97 5.35 13.73 -13.64
C VAL A 97 6.58 13.16 -12.94
N GLY A 98 6.39 12.47 -11.81
CA GLY A 98 7.51 11.83 -11.08
C GLY A 98 8.32 10.85 -11.94
N LYS A 99 7.64 10.02 -12.74
CA LYS A 99 8.28 9.11 -13.71
C LYS A 99 9.07 9.88 -14.77
N GLU A 100 8.51 10.98 -15.28
CA GLU A 100 9.16 11.81 -16.29
C GLU A 100 10.37 12.55 -15.74
N LEU A 101 10.29 13.13 -14.54
CA LEU A 101 11.43 13.77 -13.86
C LEU A 101 12.58 12.79 -13.70
N LYS A 102 12.28 11.56 -13.28
CA LYS A 102 13.26 10.49 -13.16
C LYS A 102 13.88 10.12 -14.51
N ALA A 103 13.05 9.87 -15.54
CA ALA A 103 13.52 9.53 -16.88
C ALA A 103 14.40 10.63 -17.49
N SER A 104 14.07 11.89 -17.22
CA SER A 104 14.82 13.07 -17.65
C SER A 104 15.98 13.45 -16.73
N LYS A 105 16.24 12.68 -15.65
CA LYS A 105 17.28 12.93 -14.63
C LYS A 105 17.20 14.34 -14.02
N VAL A 106 15.99 14.79 -13.78
CA VAL A 106 15.73 16.09 -13.13
C VAL A 106 15.70 15.87 -11.63
N SER A 107 16.54 16.59 -10.91
CA SER A 107 16.65 16.52 -9.43
C SER A 107 16.07 17.73 -8.71
N ASP A 108 15.74 18.80 -9.45
CA ASP A 108 15.24 20.06 -8.94
C ASP A 108 14.06 20.55 -9.80
N ALA A 109 12.92 20.85 -9.18
CA ALA A 109 11.76 21.37 -9.89
C ALA A 109 10.95 22.33 -9.03
N ALA A 110 10.28 23.30 -9.68
CA ALA A 110 9.24 24.13 -9.12
C ALA A 110 7.87 23.66 -9.62
N VAL A 111 6.87 23.64 -8.76
CA VAL A 111 5.48 23.34 -9.11
C VAL A 111 4.63 24.59 -8.94
N TRP A 112 3.92 24.99 -9.98
CA TRP A 112 2.90 26.01 -9.85
C TRP A 112 1.59 25.38 -9.37
N VAL A 113 1.29 25.56 -8.08
CA VAL A 113 0.22 24.84 -7.37
C VAL A 113 -1.16 25.17 -7.93
N GLU A 114 -1.47 26.45 -8.12
CA GLU A 114 -2.78 26.91 -8.59
C GLU A 114 -3.14 26.39 -9.99
N SER A 115 -2.14 26.04 -10.80
CA SER A 115 -2.38 25.46 -12.12
C SER A 115 -3.04 24.07 -12.08
N PHE A 116 -2.97 23.40 -10.93
CA PHE A 116 -3.55 22.09 -10.70
C PHE A 116 -4.86 22.12 -9.91
N THR A 117 -5.28 23.27 -9.38
CA THR A 117 -6.55 23.40 -8.62
C THR A 117 -7.77 23.19 -9.51
N THR A 118 -8.85 22.71 -8.91
CA THR A 118 -10.15 22.49 -9.57
C THR A 118 -11.27 23.10 -8.74
N ASP A 119 -12.51 22.84 -9.10
CA ASP A 119 -13.66 23.27 -8.31
C ASP A 119 -13.82 22.44 -7.02
N GLN A 120 -13.13 21.32 -6.91
CA GLN A 120 -13.20 20.35 -5.79
C GLN A 120 -11.87 20.17 -5.07
N LEU A 121 -10.75 20.61 -5.63
CA LEU A 121 -9.41 20.41 -5.10
C LEU A 121 -8.72 21.78 -4.97
N GLU A 122 -8.53 22.20 -3.73
CA GLU A 122 -7.84 23.44 -3.39
C GLU A 122 -6.32 23.22 -3.28
N GLU A 123 -5.55 24.29 -3.04
CA GLU A 123 -4.09 24.26 -3.05
C GLU A 123 -3.48 23.27 -2.05
N ALA A 124 -4.08 23.12 -0.87
CA ALA A 124 -3.62 22.17 0.16
C ALA A 124 -3.75 20.70 -0.30
N GLU A 125 -4.90 20.36 -0.88
CA GLU A 125 -5.15 19.01 -1.42
C GLU A 125 -4.27 18.73 -2.63
N VAL A 126 -4.08 19.72 -3.51
CA VAL A 126 -3.13 19.63 -4.64
C VAL A 126 -1.71 19.35 -4.12
N ALA A 127 -1.29 20.02 -3.06
CA ALA A 127 0.03 19.81 -2.47
C ALA A 127 0.17 18.38 -1.88
N TYR A 128 -0.85 17.89 -1.18
CA TYR A 128 -0.87 16.50 -0.69
C TYR A 128 -0.73 15.48 -1.85
N LEU A 129 -1.55 15.65 -2.90
CA LEU A 129 -1.53 14.76 -4.06
C LEU A 129 -0.22 14.86 -4.87
N ALA A 130 0.42 16.04 -4.88
CA ALA A 130 1.75 16.20 -5.46
C ALA A 130 2.81 15.48 -4.64
N GLY A 131 2.79 15.60 -3.31
CA GLY A 131 3.69 14.89 -2.41
C GLY A 131 3.60 13.38 -2.58
N GLU A 132 2.37 12.87 -2.61
CA GLU A 132 2.11 11.45 -2.81
C GLU A 132 2.49 11.00 -4.24
N GLY A 133 1.91 11.60 -5.27
CA GLY A 133 2.05 11.17 -6.64
C GLY A 133 3.49 11.25 -7.17
N LEU A 134 4.18 12.37 -6.96
CA LEU A 134 5.57 12.55 -7.42
C LEU A 134 6.48 11.45 -6.85
N ASN A 135 6.38 11.16 -5.55
CA ASN A 135 7.25 10.19 -4.89
C ASN A 135 6.88 8.74 -5.27
N LEU A 136 5.59 8.41 -5.44
CA LEU A 136 5.17 7.11 -5.96
C LEU A 136 5.70 6.87 -7.39
N GLY A 137 5.61 7.88 -8.25
CA GLY A 137 6.08 7.80 -9.63
C GLY A 137 7.61 7.73 -9.75
N TYR A 138 8.33 8.36 -8.84
CA TYR A 138 9.80 8.39 -8.85
C TYR A 138 10.43 7.09 -8.35
N TYR A 139 9.68 6.21 -7.68
CA TYR A 139 10.15 4.93 -7.15
C TYR A 139 10.78 4.02 -8.21
N SER A 140 11.78 3.25 -7.80
CA SER A 140 12.42 2.19 -8.59
C SER A 140 12.57 0.91 -7.81
N VAL A 141 12.30 -0.21 -8.44
CA VAL A 141 12.66 -1.52 -7.89
C VAL A 141 14.19 -1.66 -7.92
N HIS A 142 14.75 -2.17 -6.81
CA HIS A 142 16.19 -2.43 -6.72
C HIS A 142 16.64 -3.43 -7.78
N ASN A 143 17.74 -3.11 -8.45
CA ASN A 143 18.32 -3.92 -9.52
C ASN A 143 19.61 -4.60 -9.02
N TYR A 144 19.62 -5.93 -9.02
CA TYR A 144 20.78 -6.75 -8.60
C TYR A 144 21.77 -7.06 -9.75
N LYS A 145 21.61 -6.47 -10.93
CA LYS A 145 22.52 -6.67 -12.06
C LYS A 145 23.88 -6.02 -11.79
N THR A 146 24.95 -6.79 -11.92
CA THR A 146 26.34 -6.30 -11.75
C THR A 146 26.78 -5.34 -12.86
N THR A 147 26.07 -5.34 -13.98
CA THR A 147 26.34 -4.48 -15.15
C THR A 147 25.48 -3.22 -15.20
N SER A 148 24.63 -3.00 -14.20
CA SER A 148 23.79 -1.81 -14.15
C SER A 148 24.61 -0.60 -13.73
N ASN A 149 24.81 0.32 -14.68
CA ASN A 149 25.41 1.63 -14.45
C ASN A 149 24.33 2.73 -14.30
N GLU A 150 23.10 2.37 -13.93
CA GLU A 150 22.08 3.39 -13.71
C GLU A 150 22.51 4.28 -12.54
N PRO A 151 22.78 5.57 -12.78
CA PRO A 151 23.06 6.48 -11.70
C PRO A 151 21.84 6.53 -10.79
N LYS A 152 22.04 6.42 -9.48
CA LYS A 152 21.00 6.71 -8.52
C LYS A 152 20.65 8.19 -8.67
N THR A 153 19.60 8.50 -9.42
CA THR A 153 19.03 9.85 -9.47
C THR A 153 18.12 10.00 -8.29
N TYR A 154 18.31 11.06 -7.54
CA TYR A 154 17.43 11.44 -6.44
C TYR A 154 16.69 12.71 -6.85
N PHE A 155 15.46 12.85 -6.40
CA PHE A 155 14.75 14.11 -6.48
C PHE A 155 15.10 14.89 -5.23
N ASP A 156 16.00 15.88 -5.39
CA ASP A 156 16.70 16.49 -4.27
C ASP A 156 15.98 17.71 -3.73
N GLN A 157 15.32 18.49 -4.61
CA GLN A 157 14.70 19.75 -4.22
C GLN A 157 13.38 20.00 -4.94
N ILE A 158 12.40 20.50 -4.19
CA ILE A 158 11.14 21.02 -4.71
C ILE A 158 10.87 22.44 -4.21
N GLN A 159 10.37 23.27 -5.08
CA GLN A 159 9.88 24.62 -4.80
C GLN A 159 8.41 24.72 -5.18
N PHE A 160 7.67 25.60 -4.51
CA PHE A 160 6.29 25.87 -4.84
C PHE A 160 6.15 27.33 -5.32
N VAL A 161 5.59 27.51 -6.50
CA VAL A 161 5.10 28.80 -6.98
C VAL A 161 3.63 28.86 -6.61
N THR A 162 3.30 29.72 -5.64
CA THR A 162 1.95 29.80 -5.07
C THR A 162 1.71 31.13 -4.36
N GLU A 163 0.45 31.58 -4.34
CA GLU A 163 -0.06 32.67 -3.51
C GLU A 163 -0.77 32.15 -2.23
N ALA A 164 -0.96 30.82 -2.12
CA ALA A 164 -1.57 30.21 -0.95
C ALA A 164 -0.66 30.28 0.28
N ASN A 165 -1.22 29.93 1.45
CA ASN A 165 -0.45 29.80 2.67
C ASN A 165 0.62 28.72 2.52
N MET A 166 1.87 29.11 2.55
CA MET A 166 3.00 28.20 2.33
C MET A 166 3.14 27.13 3.40
N GLU A 167 2.76 27.40 4.63
CA GLU A 167 2.77 26.43 5.74
C GLU A 167 1.80 25.28 5.44
N ASP A 168 0.59 25.61 4.96
CA ASP A 168 -0.42 24.61 4.58
C ASP A 168 0.04 23.81 3.35
N VAL A 169 0.64 24.45 2.35
CA VAL A 169 1.17 23.78 1.15
C VAL A 169 2.28 22.79 1.53
N ILE A 170 3.25 23.21 2.33
CA ILE A 170 4.35 22.35 2.76
C ILE A 170 3.83 21.20 3.63
N GLY A 171 3.01 21.50 4.64
CA GLY A 171 2.48 20.50 5.56
C GLY A 171 1.72 19.40 4.83
N ASN A 172 0.83 19.76 3.91
CA ASN A 172 0.09 18.79 3.11
C ASN A 172 0.99 18.01 2.14
N PHE A 173 1.96 18.66 1.51
CA PHE A 173 2.93 17.96 0.67
C PHE A 173 3.77 16.94 1.47
N GLU A 174 4.22 17.29 2.67
CA GLU A 174 4.95 16.39 3.55
C GLU A 174 4.09 15.18 3.96
N VAL A 175 2.82 15.38 4.31
CA VAL A 175 1.90 14.27 4.59
C VAL A 175 1.77 13.35 3.38
N GLY A 176 1.51 13.88 2.19
CA GLY A 176 1.45 13.08 0.96
C GLY A 176 2.75 12.30 0.70
N LYS A 177 3.90 12.93 0.98
CA LYS A 177 5.21 12.27 0.88
C LYS A 177 5.37 11.12 1.89
N ILE A 178 4.91 11.29 3.14
CA ILE A 178 4.92 10.23 4.16
C ILE A 178 4.16 9.00 3.67
N TYR A 179 2.98 9.21 3.10
CA TYR A 179 2.17 8.13 2.51
C TYR A 179 2.90 7.43 1.35
N ALA A 180 3.50 8.18 0.45
CA ALA A 180 4.26 7.63 -0.67
C ALA A 180 5.49 6.85 -0.22
N ASP A 181 6.25 7.35 0.75
CA ASP A 181 7.44 6.70 1.29
C ASP A 181 7.09 5.36 1.92
N ALA A 182 6.00 5.29 2.70
CA ALA A 182 5.52 4.05 3.30
C ALA A 182 5.08 3.01 2.25
N VAL A 183 4.35 3.45 1.21
CA VAL A 183 4.02 2.60 0.06
C VAL A 183 5.28 2.09 -0.64
N ASN A 184 6.28 2.94 -0.83
CA ASN A 184 7.53 2.58 -1.51
C ASN A 184 8.39 1.61 -0.68
N GLU A 185 8.34 1.69 0.65
CA GLU A 185 8.95 0.68 1.52
C GLU A 185 8.22 -0.66 1.46
N ALA A 186 6.89 -0.66 1.52
CA ALA A 186 6.10 -1.88 1.32
C ALA A 186 6.41 -2.53 -0.03
N ARG A 187 6.50 -1.74 -1.11
CA ARG A 187 6.95 -2.21 -2.44
C ARG A 187 8.34 -2.84 -2.38
N THR A 188 9.25 -2.21 -1.64
CA THR A 188 10.62 -2.71 -1.51
C THR A 188 10.64 -4.07 -0.82
N LEU A 189 9.90 -4.25 0.28
CA LEU A 189 9.76 -5.54 0.97
C LEU A 189 9.21 -6.62 0.02
N ILE A 190 8.12 -6.35 -0.70
CA ILE A 190 7.50 -7.31 -1.63
C ILE A 190 8.46 -7.69 -2.77
N ASN A 191 9.32 -6.77 -3.21
CA ASN A 191 10.25 -7.00 -4.31
C ASN A 191 11.54 -7.72 -3.90
N LEU A 192 11.88 -7.76 -2.60
CA LEU A 192 13.08 -8.46 -2.14
C LEU A 192 13.08 -9.94 -2.54
N PRO A 193 14.22 -10.49 -2.95
CA PRO A 193 14.38 -11.94 -3.11
C PRO A 193 14.20 -12.68 -1.79
N PRO A 194 13.63 -13.92 -1.77
CA PRO A 194 13.32 -14.62 -0.54
C PRO A 194 14.56 -15.04 0.27
N ASN A 195 15.72 -15.08 -0.35
CA ASN A 195 17.01 -15.27 0.35
C ASN A 195 17.55 -14.00 1.02
N LEU A 196 16.86 -12.87 0.88
CA LEU A 196 17.16 -11.58 1.49
C LEU A 196 16.01 -11.04 2.35
N LEU A 197 14.91 -11.79 2.45
CA LEU A 197 13.78 -11.46 3.29
C LEU A 197 13.17 -12.75 3.86
N THR A 198 13.68 -13.18 5.00
CA THR A 198 13.14 -14.26 5.80
C THR A 198 12.16 -13.73 6.86
N ALA A 199 11.56 -14.64 7.65
CA ALA A 199 10.72 -14.25 8.79
C ALA A 199 11.51 -13.44 9.83
N SER A 200 12.79 -13.77 10.02
CA SER A 200 13.69 -13.05 10.93
C SER A 200 14.01 -11.64 10.40
N ASP A 201 14.32 -11.50 9.10
CA ASP A 201 14.59 -10.18 8.50
C ASP A 201 13.34 -9.27 8.57
N LEU A 202 12.14 -9.84 8.41
CA LEU A 202 10.90 -9.08 8.54
C LEU A 202 10.66 -8.61 9.99
N ALA A 203 11.02 -9.45 10.98
CA ALA A 203 10.95 -9.08 12.40
C ALA A 203 11.98 -8.00 12.76
N ASP A 204 13.18 -8.07 12.19
CA ASP A 204 14.22 -7.05 12.37
C ASP A 204 13.77 -5.71 11.76
N TYR A 205 13.20 -5.73 10.56
CA TYR A 205 12.61 -4.54 9.94
C TYR A 205 11.50 -3.91 10.80
N ALA A 206 10.58 -4.73 11.34
CA ALA A 206 9.52 -4.24 12.22
C ALA A 206 10.09 -3.66 13.52
N THR A 207 11.16 -4.23 14.05
CA THR A 207 11.85 -3.71 15.25
C THR A 207 12.52 -2.36 14.97
N GLU A 208 13.17 -2.21 13.81
CA GLU A 208 13.76 -0.94 13.39
C GLU A 208 12.67 0.14 13.20
N LEU A 209 11.58 -0.21 12.53
CA LEU A 209 10.42 0.67 12.36
C LEU A 209 9.87 1.14 13.71
N ALA A 210 9.71 0.22 14.67
CA ALA A 210 9.23 0.54 16.01
C ALA A 210 10.16 1.51 16.74
N ASN A 211 11.48 1.31 16.64
CA ASN A 211 12.47 2.19 17.26
C ASN A 211 12.44 3.59 16.63
N ILE A 212 12.29 3.71 15.30
CA ILE A 212 12.25 5.00 14.61
C ILE A 212 11.02 5.81 15.03
N TYR A 213 9.86 5.17 15.08
CA TYR A 213 8.58 5.84 15.29
C TYR A 213 8.04 5.75 16.72
N GLY A 214 8.79 5.10 17.65
CA GLY A 214 8.41 4.97 19.05
C GLY A 214 7.16 4.11 19.26
N LEU A 215 7.05 3.00 18.52
CA LEU A 215 6.02 1.99 18.71
C LEU A 215 6.50 0.96 19.75
N GLU A 216 5.57 0.32 20.44
CA GLU A 216 5.89 -0.88 21.22
C GLU A 216 6.04 -2.07 20.26
N VAL A 217 7.05 -2.90 20.47
CA VAL A 217 7.31 -4.08 19.63
C VAL A 217 7.49 -5.32 20.49
N GLU A 218 6.87 -6.42 20.08
CA GLU A 218 7.07 -7.74 20.65
C GLU A 218 7.26 -8.76 19.53
N ILE A 219 8.29 -9.58 19.63
CA ILE A 219 8.58 -10.63 18.65
C ILE A 219 8.57 -11.98 19.39
N LEU A 220 7.56 -12.81 19.11
CA LEU A 220 7.57 -14.19 19.63
C LEU A 220 8.38 -15.09 18.68
N ASN A 221 9.31 -15.84 19.27
CA ASN A 221 10.06 -16.89 18.59
C ASN A 221 9.31 -18.22 18.61
N LYS A 222 9.86 -19.24 17.94
CA LYS A 222 9.25 -20.56 17.83
C LYS A 222 8.90 -21.19 19.19
N ALA A 223 9.83 -21.15 20.16
CA ALA A 223 9.61 -21.76 21.48
C ALA A 223 8.45 -21.08 22.25
N GLN A 224 8.35 -19.76 22.18
CA GLN A 224 7.25 -19.02 22.78
C GLN A 224 5.90 -19.33 22.11
N MET A 225 5.88 -19.49 20.78
CA MET A 225 4.67 -19.91 20.07
C MET A 225 4.27 -21.36 20.39
N GLU A 226 5.25 -22.25 20.61
CA GLU A 226 5.02 -23.64 21.08
C GLU A 226 4.39 -23.64 22.48
N GLU A 227 4.90 -22.83 23.40
CA GLU A 227 4.35 -22.68 24.75
C GLU A 227 2.89 -22.15 24.72
N LEU A 228 2.60 -21.23 23.80
CA LEU A 228 1.26 -20.69 23.61
C LEU A 228 0.31 -21.65 22.85
N GLY A 229 0.84 -22.68 22.17
CA GLY A 229 0.05 -23.61 21.38
C GLY A 229 -0.44 -23.06 20.04
N MET A 230 0.35 -22.21 19.37
CA MET A 230 0.02 -21.61 18.06
C MET A 230 0.20 -22.61 16.92
N GLY A 231 -0.68 -23.61 16.85
CA GLY A 231 -0.54 -24.75 15.96
C GLY A 231 -0.67 -24.41 14.48
N GLY A 232 -1.34 -23.33 14.11
CA GLY A 232 -1.48 -22.88 12.72
C GLY A 232 -0.14 -22.48 12.12
N ILE A 233 0.50 -21.44 12.67
CA ILE A 233 1.80 -20.97 12.18
C ILE A 233 2.91 -22.01 12.35
N LEU A 234 2.93 -22.74 13.47
CA LEU A 234 3.91 -23.79 13.74
C LEU A 234 3.82 -24.96 12.77
N SER A 235 2.60 -25.37 12.36
CA SER A 235 2.41 -26.42 11.37
C SER A 235 2.88 -26.01 9.99
N VAL A 236 2.59 -24.81 9.56
CA VAL A 236 3.08 -24.27 8.27
C VAL A 236 4.62 -24.23 8.26
N ASN A 237 5.22 -23.81 9.37
CA ASN A 237 6.68 -23.71 9.49
C ASN A 237 7.41 -25.06 9.53
N LYS A 238 6.76 -26.17 9.84
CA LYS A 238 7.44 -27.49 10.05
C LYS A 238 8.38 -27.89 8.93
N GLY A 239 8.11 -27.48 7.70
CA GLY A 239 8.95 -27.80 6.55
C GLY A 239 10.18 -26.92 6.37
N SER A 240 10.26 -25.82 7.12
CA SER A 240 11.31 -24.81 6.98
C SER A 240 12.51 -25.07 7.89
N VAL A 241 13.66 -24.56 7.45
CA VAL A 241 14.87 -24.41 8.29
C VAL A 241 14.91 -23.06 9.00
N GLU A 242 14.13 -22.08 8.49
CA GLU A 242 13.98 -20.77 9.10
C GLU A 242 12.91 -20.81 10.19
N GLU A 243 13.19 -20.22 11.35
CA GLU A 243 12.20 -20.14 12.42
C GLU A 243 11.09 -19.14 12.12
N PRO A 244 9.85 -19.44 12.51
CA PRO A 244 8.76 -18.47 12.35
C PRO A 244 8.91 -17.33 13.36
N ARG A 245 8.25 -16.21 13.06
CA ARG A 245 8.14 -15.05 13.96
C ARG A 245 6.69 -14.59 14.02
N LEU A 246 6.19 -14.31 15.22
CA LEU A 246 4.97 -13.54 15.40
C LEU A 246 5.37 -12.13 15.81
N ILE A 247 5.11 -11.18 14.94
CA ILE A 247 5.52 -9.77 15.08
C ILE A 247 4.31 -8.98 15.57
N THR A 248 4.45 -8.28 16.68
CA THR A 248 3.41 -7.41 17.21
C THR A 248 3.94 -5.99 17.35
N LEU A 249 3.23 -5.04 16.78
CA LEU A 249 3.49 -3.62 16.94
C LEU A 249 2.27 -2.96 17.59
N LYS A 250 2.47 -2.06 18.57
CA LYS A 250 1.40 -1.27 19.17
C LYS A 250 1.68 0.21 19.04
N TYR A 251 0.67 0.94 18.62
CA TYR A 251 0.64 2.38 18.65
C TYR A 251 -0.45 2.85 19.61
N LYS A 252 -0.06 3.62 20.62
CA LYS A 252 -0.98 4.19 21.60
C LYS A 252 -1.25 5.65 21.25
N GLY A 253 -2.38 5.89 20.57
CA GLY A 253 -2.83 7.24 20.19
C GLY A 253 -3.78 7.87 21.23
N LYS A 254 -4.45 7.04 22.06
CA LYS A 254 -5.38 7.45 23.13
C LYS A 254 -4.77 7.23 24.51
N PRO A 255 -5.18 7.97 25.54
CA PRO A 255 -4.71 7.77 26.91
C PRO A 255 -4.94 6.36 27.45
N GLU A 256 -6.10 5.79 27.18
CA GLU A 256 -6.46 4.43 27.58
C GLU A 256 -6.33 3.47 26.41
N TRP A 257 -6.02 2.18 26.70
CA TRP A 257 -5.92 1.13 25.69
C TRP A 257 -7.28 0.53 25.40
N GLU A 258 -8.11 1.28 24.68
CA GLU A 258 -9.49 0.93 24.32
C GLU A 258 -9.78 1.35 22.87
N ASP A 259 -10.88 0.87 22.30
CA ASP A 259 -11.27 1.15 20.91
C ASP A 259 -10.13 0.84 19.91
N VAL A 260 -9.48 -0.29 20.12
CA VAL A 260 -8.25 -0.67 19.41
C VAL A 260 -8.56 -1.28 18.05
N ILE A 261 -7.98 -0.76 17.00
CA ILE A 261 -8.02 -1.38 15.67
C ILE A 261 -6.87 -2.40 15.58
N GLY A 262 -7.21 -3.66 15.27
CA GLY A 262 -6.26 -4.74 15.04
C GLY A 262 -6.02 -4.94 13.54
N PHE A 263 -4.78 -4.73 13.09
CA PHE A 263 -4.35 -5.11 11.75
C PHE A 263 -3.63 -6.44 11.80
N VAL A 264 -4.03 -7.37 10.93
CA VAL A 264 -3.42 -8.70 10.86
C VAL A 264 -2.86 -8.93 9.47
N GLY A 265 -1.55 -9.15 9.36
CA GLY A 265 -0.85 -9.31 8.09
C GLY A 265 -0.40 -10.74 7.80
N LYS A 266 -0.69 -11.26 6.61
CA LYS A 266 -0.06 -12.49 6.11
C LYS A 266 1.40 -12.20 5.79
N GLY A 267 2.31 -12.90 6.48
CA GLY A 267 3.76 -12.74 6.36
C GLY A 267 4.47 -14.02 5.84
N VAL A 268 3.88 -14.72 4.87
CA VAL A 268 4.51 -15.89 4.25
C VAL A 268 5.60 -15.41 3.28
N THR A 269 6.86 -15.52 3.71
CA THR A 269 8.01 -14.95 2.97
C THR A 269 8.35 -15.72 1.71
N TYR A 270 8.00 -17.01 1.65
CA TYR A 270 8.00 -17.81 0.44
C TYR A 270 7.01 -18.98 0.57
N ASP A 271 6.21 -19.22 -0.47
CA ASP A 271 5.21 -20.27 -0.48
C ASP A 271 5.43 -21.26 -1.63
N THR A 272 5.84 -22.48 -1.29
CA THR A 272 5.95 -23.58 -2.26
C THR A 272 4.64 -24.34 -2.46
N GLY A 273 3.64 -24.10 -1.60
CA GLY A 273 2.43 -24.92 -1.47
C GLY A 273 2.61 -26.12 -0.54
N GLY A 274 3.81 -26.37 -0.02
CA GLY A 274 4.10 -27.55 0.77
C GLY A 274 3.92 -28.84 -0.04
N TYR A 275 3.38 -29.90 0.56
CA TYR A 275 3.09 -31.16 -0.17
C TYR A 275 1.99 -31.01 -1.23
N SER A 276 1.12 -30.03 -1.15
CA SER A 276 0.23 -29.60 -2.23
C SER A 276 0.98 -28.65 -3.20
N LEU A 277 2.10 -29.14 -3.72
CA LEU A 277 3.15 -28.36 -4.39
C LEU A 277 2.63 -27.56 -5.58
N LYS A 278 2.97 -26.28 -5.61
CA LYS A 278 2.66 -25.39 -6.75
C LYS A 278 3.41 -25.83 -8.01
N PRO A 279 2.80 -25.70 -9.19
CA PRO A 279 3.54 -25.86 -10.45
C PRO A 279 4.61 -24.76 -10.54
N ARG A 280 5.65 -25.00 -11.36
CA ARG A 280 6.79 -24.08 -11.52
C ARG A 280 6.36 -22.64 -11.79
N GLU A 281 5.40 -22.46 -12.70
CA GLU A 281 4.91 -21.14 -13.11
C GLU A 281 4.13 -20.44 -11.99
N GLY A 282 3.48 -21.21 -11.10
CA GLY A 282 2.78 -20.68 -9.93
C GLY A 282 3.70 -20.42 -8.74
N MET A 283 4.92 -20.95 -8.76
CA MET A 283 5.89 -20.78 -7.67
C MET A 283 6.75 -19.50 -7.86
N VAL A 284 7.03 -19.13 -9.10
CA VAL A 284 7.76 -17.89 -9.41
C VAL A 284 6.88 -16.69 -9.04
N GLY A 285 7.43 -15.81 -8.20
CA GLY A 285 6.70 -14.64 -7.67
C GLY A 285 6.20 -14.84 -6.23
N MET A 286 6.24 -16.06 -5.68
CA MET A 286 5.79 -16.35 -4.30
C MET A 286 6.61 -15.69 -3.20
N LYS A 287 7.69 -14.99 -3.54
CA LYS A 287 8.35 -14.02 -2.66
C LYS A 287 7.43 -12.87 -2.22
N GLY A 288 6.38 -12.59 -3.00
CA GLY A 288 5.38 -11.56 -2.70
C GLY A 288 4.26 -12.03 -1.77
N ASP A 289 4.30 -13.27 -1.31
CA ASP A 289 3.23 -13.85 -0.48
C ASP A 289 3.19 -13.30 0.97
N MET A 290 4.05 -12.35 1.24
CA MET A 290 4.09 -11.51 2.44
C MET A 290 3.55 -10.08 2.20
N GLY A 291 2.84 -9.86 1.09
CA GLY A 291 2.27 -8.55 0.74
C GLY A 291 1.31 -7.99 1.78
N GLY A 292 0.59 -8.87 2.51
CA GLY A 292 -0.25 -8.47 3.64
C GLY A 292 0.56 -7.89 4.81
N ALA A 293 1.67 -8.54 5.15
CA ALA A 293 2.60 -8.01 6.16
C ALA A 293 3.20 -6.66 5.73
N ALA A 294 3.60 -6.53 4.47
CA ALA A 294 4.13 -5.29 3.93
C ALA A 294 3.11 -4.14 3.99
N ALA A 295 1.83 -4.43 3.69
CA ALA A 295 0.74 -3.46 3.80
C ALA A 295 0.56 -2.97 5.25
N VAL A 296 0.54 -3.90 6.21
CA VAL A 296 0.39 -3.58 7.64
C VAL A 296 1.59 -2.79 8.16
N LEU A 297 2.83 -3.19 7.84
CA LEU A 297 4.04 -2.46 8.23
C LEU A 297 4.08 -1.05 7.65
N GLY A 298 3.72 -0.90 6.36
CA GLY A 298 3.61 0.41 5.72
C GLY A 298 2.57 1.31 6.40
N ALA A 299 1.39 0.77 6.75
CA ALA A 299 0.38 1.52 7.49
C ALA A 299 0.88 1.93 8.89
N MET A 300 1.54 1.02 9.62
CA MET A 300 2.11 1.34 10.95
C MET A 300 3.20 2.41 10.88
N ARG A 301 3.94 2.49 9.78
CA ARG A 301 4.86 3.61 9.53
C ARG A 301 4.13 4.94 9.43
N ILE A 302 3.09 5.04 8.59
CA ILE A 302 2.29 6.27 8.44
C ILE A 302 1.74 6.68 9.81
N ILE A 303 1.08 5.75 10.51
CA ILE A 303 0.48 5.97 11.83
C ILE A 303 1.54 6.44 12.84
N GLY A 304 2.71 5.82 12.84
CA GLY A 304 3.83 6.20 13.72
C GLY A 304 4.39 7.59 13.42
N GLU A 305 4.29 8.07 12.18
CA GLU A 305 4.78 9.37 11.74
C GLU A 305 3.71 10.47 11.88
N THR A 306 2.44 10.20 11.52
CA THR A 306 1.33 11.19 11.57
C THR A 306 0.68 11.32 12.95
N ARG A 307 0.82 10.31 13.82
CA ARG A 307 0.36 10.34 15.22
C ARG A 307 -1.14 10.57 15.44
N PRO A 308 -2.04 9.83 14.77
CA PRO A 308 -3.48 9.97 14.98
C PRO A 308 -3.91 9.57 16.40
N LYS A 309 -5.01 10.14 16.92
CA LYS A 309 -5.55 9.84 18.26
C LYS A 309 -6.42 8.57 18.24
N GLN A 310 -5.85 7.48 17.73
CA GLN A 310 -6.49 6.17 17.66
C GLN A 310 -5.49 5.07 18.07
N ASN A 311 -5.93 4.10 18.88
CA ASN A 311 -5.09 2.97 19.26
C ASN A 311 -5.07 1.92 18.15
N VAL A 312 -3.87 1.39 17.86
CA VAL A 312 -3.68 0.35 16.84
C VAL A 312 -2.77 -0.74 17.36
N VAL A 313 -3.14 -1.99 17.12
CA VAL A 313 -2.26 -3.15 17.25
C VAL A 313 -2.11 -3.84 15.90
N ALA A 314 -0.90 -4.09 15.48
CA ALA A 314 -0.60 -4.86 14.29
C ALA A 314 0.02 -6.20 14.69
N VAL A 315 -0.48 -7.30 14.11
CA VAL A 315 0.04 -8.65 14.35
C VAL A 315 0.33 -9.32 13.01
N ILE A 316 1.57 -9.76 12.83
CA ILE A 316 2.02 -10.40 11.59
C ILE A 316 2.55 -11.79 11.92
N GLY A 317 1.89 -12.82 11.38
CA GLY A 317 2.45 -14.17 11.38
C GLY A 317 3.43 -14.33 10.23
N SER A 318 4.71 -14.49 10.53
CA SER A 318 5.75 -14.61 9.50
C SER A 318 6.41 -15.98 9.53
N THR A 319 6.44 -16.62 8.37
CA THR A 319 7.03 -17.96 8.12
C THR A 319 7.21 -18.14 6.62
N ASP A 320 7.86 -19.21 6.20
CA ASP A 320 7.74 -19.75 4.85
C ASP A 320 7.01 -21.10 4.88
N ASN A 321 6.54 -21.56 3.72
CA ASN A 321 5.87 -22.85 3.53
C ASN A 321 6.73 -23.71 2.61
N MET A 322 7.49 -24.65 3.20
CA MET A 322 8.52 -25.40 2.51
C MET A 322 8.23 -26.90 2.53
N VAL A 323 8.90 -27.63 1.63
CA VAL A 323 8.83 -29.08 1.52
C VAL A 323 10.04 -29.70 2.20
N SER A 324 9.79 -30.58 3.18
CA SER A 324 10.82 -31.40 3.83
C SER A 324 10.20 -32.68 4.43
N GLY A 325 11.02 -33.53 5.03
CA GLY A 325 10.55 -34.73 5.73
C GLY A 325 9.64 -34.41 6.92
N ASP A 326 9.75 -33.23 7.51
CA ASP A 326 8.99 -32.80 8.68
C ASP A 326 7.77 -31.96 8.35
N ALA A 327 7.60 -31.51 7.07
CA ALA A 327 6.51 -30.66 6.65
C ALA A 327 5.13 -31.30 6.97
N PHE A 328 4.16 -30.41 7.27
CA PHE A 328 2.78 -30.85 7.45
C PHE A 328 2.17 -31.35 6.12
N LYS A 329 1.14 -32.16 6.20
CA LYS A 329 0.61 -32.94 5.09
C LYS A 329 -0.92 -32.80 5.01
N PRO A 330 -1.52 -32.97 3.85
CA PRO A 330 -2.94 -33.34 3.80
C PRO A 330 -3.27 -34.49 4.72
N ASP A 331 -4.44 -34.47 5.34
CA ASP A 331 -4.96 -35.34 6.39
C ASP A 331 -4.37 -35.12 7.80
N ASP A 332 -3.42 -34.20 7.97
CA ASP A 332 -3.03 -33.75 9.31
C ASP A 332 -4.21 -33.02 9.99
N VAL A 333 -4.37 -33.22 11.30
CA VAL A 333 -5.27 -32.44 12.14
C VAL A 333 -4.44 -31.57 13.07
N ILE A 334 -4.64 -30.26 13.00
CA ILE A 334 -3.90 -29.29 13.80
C ILE A 334 -4.82 -28.59 14.81
N THR A 335 -4.27 -28.24 15.97
CA THR A 335 -4.98 -27.44 16.98
C THR A 335 -4.51 -26.00 16.89
N MET A 336 -5.43 -25.09 16.61
CA MET A 336 -5.18 -23.66 16.50
C MET A 336 -5.03 -23.00 17.87
N TYR A 337 -4.50 -21.79 17.90
CA TYR A 337 -4.25 -21.06 19.14
C TYR A 337 -5.50 -20.84 20.01
N ASN A 338 -6.69 -20.69 19.42
CA ASN A 338 -7.95 -20.62 20.17
C ASN A 338 -8.54 -21.96 20.60
N GLY A 339 -7.83 -23.07 20.33
CA GLY A 339 -8.24 -24.43 20.68
C GLY A 339 -9.09 -25.14 19.63
N LYS A 340 -9.56 -24.48 18.57
CA LYS A 340 -10.28 -25.14 17.47
C LYS A 340 -9.33 -26.08 16.72
N THR A 341 -9.89 -27.21 16.24
CA THR A 341 -9.16 -28.16 15.42
C THR A 341 -9.45 -27.95 13.95
N VAL A 342 -8.44 -28.14 13.09
CA VAL A 342 -8.51 -27.97 11.65
C VAL A 342 -7.96 -29.18 10.92
N GLU A 343 -8.77 -29.81 10.08
CA GLU A 343 -8.34 -30.81 9.12
C GLU A 343 -7.65 -30.11 7.94
N VAL A 344 -6.41 -30.47 7.66
CA VAL A 344 -5.63 -29.95 6.54
C VAL A 344 -5.96 -30.75 5.30
N LEU A 345 -6.73 -30.19 4.38
CA LEU A 345 -7.02 -30.82 3.10
C LEU A 345 -6.10 -30.33 1.98
N ASN A 346 -5.43 -29.19 2.20
CA ASN A 346 -4.53 -28.57 1.22
C ASN A 346 -3.45 -27.77 1.96
N THR A 347 -2.19 -28.12 1.78
CA THR A 347 -1.05 -27.41 2.40
C THR A 347 -0.73 -26.08 1.66
N ASP A 348 -1.27 -25.83 0.49
CA ASP A 348 -1.25 -24.56 -0.25
C ASP A 348 -2.37 -23.58 0.21
N ALA A 349 -3.06 -23.96 1.26
CA ALA A 349 -4.01 -23.10 1.99
C ALA A 349 -3.47 -22.79 3.41
N GLU A 350 -2.20 -22.44 3.47
CA GLU A 350 -1.37 -22.20 4.67
C GLU A 350 -1.61 -20.80 5.26
N GLY A 351 -1.75 -19.79 4.41
CA GLY A 351 -1.85 -18.38 4.85
C GLY A 351 -3.02 -18.15 5.79
N ARG A 352 -4.16 -18.79 5.56
CA ARG A 352 -5.32 -18.70 6.44
C ARG A 352 -5.07 -19.34 7.82
N LEU A 353 -4.20 -20.35 7.91
CA LEU A 353 -3.78 -20.97 9.17
C LEU A 353 -2.91 -20.02 9.98
N VAL A 354 -1.96 -19.37 9.31
CA VAL A 354 -1.10 -18.33 9.90
C VAL A 354 -1.93 -17.16 10.41
N LEU A 355 -2.87 -16.66 9.58
CA LEU A 355 -3.76 -15.55 9.94
C LEU A 355 -4.67 -15.89 11.13
N ALA A 356 -5.16 -17.11 11.20
CA ALA A 356 -6.05 -17.55 12.29
C ALA A 356 -5.40 -17.42 13.68
N ASP A 357 -4.15 -17.86 13.82
CA ASP A 357 -3.39 -17.70 15.06
C ASP A 357 -3.08 -16.22 15.34
N ALA A 358 -2.63 -15.47 14.33
CA ALA A 358 -2.34 -14.06 14.46
C ALA A 358 -3.60 -13.23 14.84
N MET A 359 -4.75 -13.54 14.28
CA MET A 359 -6.03 -12.91 14.60
C MET A 359 -6.46 -13.17 16.04
N THR A 360 -6.32 -14.42 16.50
CA THR A 360 -6.59 -14.78 17.89
C THR A 360 -5.66 -14.02 18.83
N TYR A 361 -4.38 -13.88 18.46
CA TYR A 361 -3.41 -13.10 19.25
C TYR A 361 -3.76 -11.61 19.27
N ALA A 362 -4.15 -11.01 18.13
CA ALA A 362 -4.55 -9.61 18.06
C ALA A 362 -5.71 -9.28 19.01
N LYS A 363 -6.70 -10.17 19.13
CA LYS A 363 -7.80 -10.03 20.10
C LYS A 363 -7.28 -10.06 21.55
N GLN A 364 -6.35 -10.94 21.88
CA GLN A 364 -5.74 -10.98 23.21
C GLN A 364 -4.91 -9.73 23.52
N GLN A 365 -4.37 -9.08 22.48
CA GLN A 365 -3.69 -7.78 22.61
C GLN A 365 -4.68 -6.61 22.72
N GLY A 366 -5.99 -6.86 22.75
CA GLY A 366 -7.03 -5.89 23.02
C GLY A 366 -7.73 -5.33 21.79
N ALA A 367 -7.55 -5.92 20.61
CA ALA A 367 -8.25 -5.46 19.40
C ALA A 367 -9.77 -5.57 19.54
N ASN A 368 -10.48 -4.45 19.32
CA ASN A 368 -11.93 -4.34 19.31
C ASN A 368 -12.51 -4.43 17.89
N TYR A 369 -11.70 -4.15 16.91
CA TYR A 369 -11.97 -4.26 15.47
C TYR A 369 -10.81 -4.97 14.81
N LEU A 370 -11.06 -5.77 13.76
CA LEU A 370 -10.04 -6.55 13.08
C LEU A 370 -10.08 -6.29 11.57
N ILE A 371 -8.92 -6.05 10.98
CA ILE A 371 -8.74 -6.07 9.53
C ILE A 371 -7.57 -7.00 9.23
N ASP A 372 -7.83 -8.09 8.51
CA ASP A 372 -6.75 -8.91 8.00
C ASP A 372 -6.49 -8.65 6.53
N VAL A 373 -5.21 -8.64 6.15
CA VAL A 373 -4.73 -8.36 4.80
C VAL A 373 -3.83 -9.49 4.34
N ALA A 374 -4.16 -10.08 3.22
CA ALA A 374 -3.44 -11.24 2.74
C ALA A 374 -3.45 -11.39 1.21
N THR A 375 -2.35 -11.85 0.67
CA THR A 375 -2.25 -12.47 -0.65
C THR A 375 -2.78 -13.89 -0.55
N LEU A 376 -4.13 -14.02 -0.38
CA LEU A 376 -4.67 -15.26 0.15
C LEU A 376 -5.06 -16.25 -0.94
N THR A 377 -5.71 -15.79 -2.00
CA THR A 377 -6.28 -16.74 -2.95
C THR A 377 -6.07 -16.34 -4.42
N GLY A 378 -5.71 -17.31 -5.26
CA GLY A 378 -5.83 -17.14 -6.71
C GLY A 378 -7.30 -16.95 -7.16
N GLY A 379 -8.26 -17.32 -6.31
CA GLY A 379 -9.69 -17.17 -6.57
C GLY A 379 -10.13 -15.71 -6.69
N VAL A 380 -9.55 -14.79 -5.93
CA VAL A 380 -9.86 -13.35 -6.05
C VAL A 380 -9.44 -12.79 -7.40
N ILE A 381 -8.32 -13.24 -7.95
CA ILE A 381 -7.84 -12.82 -9.28
C ILE A 381 -8.83 -13.28 -10.37
N VAL A 382 -9.33 -14.51 -10.25
CA VAL A 382 -10.30 -15.05 -11.20
C VAL A 382 -11.63 -14.29 -11.12
N ALA A 383 -12.05 -13.91 -9.91
CA ALA A 383 -13.34 -13.23 -9.69
C ALA A 383 -13.31 -11.73 -10.02
N LEU A 384 -12.24 -11.02 -9.64
CA LEU A 384 -12.19 -9.54 -9.65
C LEU A 384 -11.08 -8.95 -10.52
N GLY A 385 -10.20 -9.78 -11.08
CA GLY A 385 -9.01 -9.29 -11.81
C GLY A 385 -7.88 -8.86 -10.89
N LYS A 386 -7.00 -7.98 -11.40
CA LYS A 386 -5.80 -7.50 -10.70
C LYS A 386 -5.87 -6.04 -10.25
N ASP A 387 -7.00 -5.42 -10.40
CA ASP A 387 -7.24 -4.01 -10.11
C ASP A 387 -8.22 -3.78 -8.94
N LYS A 388 -8.73 -4.86 -8.35
CA LYS A 388 -9.67 -4.80 -7.22
C LYS A 388 -9.27 -5.77 -6.13
N THR A 389 -9.24 -5.27 -4.90
CA THR A 389 -9.10 -6.09 -3.69
C THR A 389 -10.44 -6.74 -3.36
N GLY A 390 -10.43 -8.03 -3.07
CA GLY A 390 -11.63 -8.71 -2.59
C GLY A 390 -11.83 -8.51 -1.09
N ALA A 391 -13.07 -8.32 -0.65
CA ALA A 391 -13.38 -8.16 0.77
C ALA A 391 -14.48 -9.10 1.25
N LEU A 392 -14.40 -9.51 2.51
CA LEU A 392 -15.47 -10.13 3.29
C LEU A 392 -15.60 -9.39 4.63
N THR A 393 -16.78 -9.45 5.23
CA THR A 393 -17.03 -8.85 6.54
C THR A 393 -18.13 -9.58 7.31
N ASN A 394 -18.13 -9.44 8.62
CA ASN A 394 -19.21 -9.83 9.52
C ASN A 394 -19.93 -8.62 10.13
N ASN A 395 -19.50 -7.38 9.81
CA ASN A 395 -20.03 -6.16 10.38
C ASN A 395 -20.17 -5.07 9.31
N GLU A 396 -21.38 -4.61 9.04
CA GLU A 396 -21.69 -3.65 8.00
C GLU A 396 -21.14 -2.26 8.29
N GLU A 397 -21.34 -1.79 9.53
CA GLU A 397 -20.91 -0.45 9.95
C GLU A 397 -19.40 -0.27 9.84
N PHE A 398 -18.64 -1.21 10.36
CA PHE A 398 -17.17 -1.18 10.24
C PHE A 398 -16.68 -1.31 8.80
N PHE A 399 -17.41 -2.06 7.98
CA PHE A 399 -17.09 -2.15 6.54
C PHE A 399 -17.37 -0.85 5.81
N GLU A 400 -18.44 -0.12 6.14
CA GLU A 400 -18.73 1.19 5.54
C GLU A 400 -17.66 2.23 5.93
N GLU A 401 -17.18 2.25 7.17
CA GLU A 401 -16.05 3.09 7.59
C GLU A 401 -14.79 2.78 6.76
N PHE A 402 -14.47 1.49 6.62
CA PHE A 402 -13.34 1.05 5.79
C PHE A 402 -13.50 1.47 4.33
N MET A 403 -14.70 1.37 3.76
CA MET A 403 -14.97 1.79 2.38
C MET A 403 -14.82 3.29 2.18
N GLY A 404 -15.09 4.11 3.21
CA GLY A 404 -14.79 5.54 3.20
C GLY A 404 -13.31 5.80 2.96
N ALA A 405 -12.44 5.15 3.73
CA ALA A 405 -10.99 5.25 3.57
C ALA A 405 -10.50 4.75 2.20
N ALA A 406 -11.08 3.65 1.70
CA ALA A 406 -10.74 3.10 0.38
C ALA A 406 -11.12 4.06 -0.75
N LEU A 407 -12.22 4.78 -0.61
CA LEU A 407 -12.65 5.79 -1.58
C LEU A 407 -11.70 6.98 -1.62
N GLU A 408 -11.28 7.51 -0.47
CA GLU A 408 -10.33 8.63 -0.38
C GLU A 408 -8.98 8.30 -1.00
N THR A 409 -8.48 7.10 -0.75
CA THR A 409 -7.20 6.65 -1.30
C THR A 409 -7.28 6.21 -2.75
N GLY A 410 -8.48 6.00 -3.30
CA GLY A 410 -8.69 5.49 -4.65
C GLY A 410 -8.26 4.03 -4.82
N GLU A 411 -8.22 3.24 -3.73
CA GLU A 411 -7.94 1.81 -3.79
C GLU A 411 -9.26 1.04 -3.92
N PHE A 412 -9.46 0.38 -5.05
CA PHE A 412 -10.71 -0.30 -5.36
C PHE A 412 -10.89 -1.58 -4.55
N VAL A 413 -11.98 -1.65 -3.81
CA VAL A 413 -12.38 -2.81 -3.02
C VAL A 413 -13.76 -3.31 -3.47
N TRP A 414 -13.92 -4.61 -3.56
CA TRP A 414 -15.20 -5.24 -3.89
C TRP A 414 -15.55 -6.34 -2.90
N ARG A 415 -16.70 -6.18 -2.23
CA ARG A 415 -17.21 -7.14 -1.25
C ARG A 415 -17.84 -8.35 -1.94
N LEU A 416 -17.46 -9.55 -1.50
CA LEU A 416 -18.14 -10.80 -1.87
C LEU A 416 -19.06 -11.25 -0.72
N PRO A 417 -20.13 -12.04 -1.03
CA PRO A 417 -21.03 -12.54 0.00
C PRO A 417 -20.36 -13.67 0.81
N LEU A 418 -20.62 -13.69 2.12
CA LEU A 418 -20.28 -14.81 3.01
C LEU A 418 -21.57 -15.31 3.65
N THR A 419 -22.09 -16.43 3.16
CA THR A 419 -23.36 -16.99 3.57
C THR A 419 -23.21 -18.11 4.61
N GLU A 420 -24.31 -18.47 5.31
CA GLU A 420 -24.31 -19.63 6.20
C GLU A 420 -24.03 -20.95 5.47
N SER A 421 -24.35 -21.04 4.18
CA SER A 421 -23.99 -22.19 3.35
C SER A 421 -22.46 -22.33 3.21
N ASP A 422 -21.76 -21.20 3.03
CA ASP A 422 -20.31 -21.17 2.91
C ASP A 422 -19.65 -21.57 4.24
N LYS A 423 -20.11 -21.00 5.34
CA LYS A 423 -19.63 -21.36 6.71
C LYS A 423 -19.85 -22.86 7.02
N LYS A 424 -21.00 -23.44 6.62
CA LYS A 424 -21.24 -24.89 6.78
C LYS A 424 -20.23 -25.72 6.01
N ARG A 425 -19.76 -25.28 4.83
CA ARG A 425 -18.75 -25.98 4.04
C ARG A 425 -17.37 -25.92 4.71
N ILE A 426 -17.01 -24.77 5.30
CA ILE A 426 -15.77 -24.60 6.08
C ILE A 426 -15.79 -25.47 7.33
N ARG A 427 -16.93 -25.60 8.00
CA ARG A 427 -17.14 -26.41 9.21
C ARG A 427 -17.40 -27.90 8.92
N LYS A 428 -17.33 -28.33 7.65
CA LYS A 428 -17.58 -29.71 7.27
C LYS A 428 -16.28 -30.52 7.35
N SER A 429 -16.07 -31.21 8.45
CA SER A 429 -15.05 -32.25 8.64
C SER A 429 -15.63 -33.39 9.48
N GLU A 430 -15.12 -34.60 9.31
CA GLU A 430 -15.50 -35.74 10.14
C GLU A 430 -14.56 -35.93 11.35
N VAL A 431 -13.44 -35.19 11.37
CA VAL A 431 -12.36 -35.41 12.35
C VAL A 431 -11.91 -34.16 13.08
N ALA A 432 -12.39 -32.97 12.62
CA ALA A 432 -12.03 -31.67 13.18
C ALA A 432 -13.22 -30.69 13.17
N ASP A 433 -13.09 -29.54 13.83
CA ASP A 433 -14.13 -28.50 13.84
C ASP A 433 -14.25 -27.80 12.49
N LEU A 434 -13.12 -27.63 11.80
CA LEU A 434 -13.01 -26.94 10.51
C LEU A 434 -12.16 -27.75 9.52
N ASN A 435 -12.30 -27.43 8.24
CA ASN A 435 -11.30 -27.81 7.24
C ASN A 435 -10.72 -26.57 6.57
N ASN A 436 -9.46 -26.63 6.15
CA ASN A 436 -8.79 -25.46 5.57
C ASN A 436 -9.07 -25.26 4.08
N SER A 437 -9.71 -26.21 3.39
CA SER A 437 -9.89 -26.13 1.93
C SER A 437 -11.11 -26.94 1.44
N PRO A 438 -12.35 -26.41 1.60
CA PRO A 438 -13.58 -27.16 1.29
C PRO A 438 -13.84 -27.36 -0.21
N GLY A 439 -13.02 -26.78 -1.10
CA GLY A 439 -13.12 -26.95 -2.56
C GLY A 439 -12.61 -25.74 -3.34
N ARG A 440 -12.61 -25.86 -4.67
CA ARG A 440 -12.15 -24.79 -5.56
C ARG A 440 -13.20 -23.69 -5.80
N ASP A 441 -14.47 -24.06 -5.85
CA ASP A 441 -15.58 -23.17 -6.14
C ASP A 441 -15.77 -22.22 -4.94
N GLY A 442 -15.75 -20.91 -5.18
CA GLY A 442 -15.82 -19.94 -4.11
C GLY A 442 -14.53 -19.78 -3.30
N HIS A 443 -13.37 -20.08 -3.89
CA HIS A 443 -12.07 -20.15 -3.22
C HIS A 443 -11.74 -18.94 -2.36
N MET A 444 -12.01 -17.70 -2.87
CA MET A 444 -11.82 -16.46 -2.08
C MET A 444 -12.77 -16.43 -0.87
N ILE A 445 -14.04 -16.80 -1.04
CA ILE A 445 -15.04 -16.80 0.04
C ILE A 445 -14.63 -17.80 1.13
N PHE A 446 -14.14 -18.98 0.74
CA PHE A 446 -13.70 -19.98 1.72
C PHE A 446 -12.39 -19.59 2.41
N GLY A 447 -11.47 -18.93 1.68
CA GLY A 447 -10.23 -18.43 2.25
C GLY A 447 -10.47 -17.42 3.35
N GLY A 448 -11.14 -16.33 3.02
CA GLY A 448 -11.46 -15.29 3.99
C GLY A 448 -12.50 -15.75 5.01
N GLY A 449 -13.51 -16.55 4.60
CA GLY A 449 -14.50 -17.10 5.53
C GLY A 449 -13.90 -18.00 6.60
N PHE A 450 -12.85 -18.79 6.27
CA PHE A 450 -12.10 -19.56 7.25
C PHE A 450 -11.44 -18.63 8.30
N VAL A 451 -10.76 -17.57 7.84
CA VAL A 451 -10.16 -16.59 8.75
C VAL A 451 -11.25 -15.94 9.63
N GLY A 452 -12.42 -15.64 9.07
CA GLY A 452 -13.57 -15.09 9.80
C GLY A 452 -14.09 -15.96 10.94
N GLU A 453 -13.88 -17.30 10.93
CA GLU A 453 -14.22 -18.19 12.05
C GLU A 453 -13.42 -17.87 13.33
N PHE A 454 -12.29 -17.16 13.19
CA PHE A 454 -11.42 -16.76 14.30
C PHE A 454 -11.67 -15.31 14.77
N ALA A 455 -12.48 -14.54 14.06
CA ALA A 455 -12.97 -13.25 14.54
C ALA A 455 -13.87 -13.38 15.76
N GLU A 456 -14.65 -14.47 15.87
CA GLU A 456 -15.46 -14.84 17.03
C GLU A 456 -16.40 -13.72 17.52
N GLY A 457 -17.04 -13.05 16.54
CA GLY A 457 -17.99 -11.97 16.80
C GLY A 457 -17.38 -10.57 16.92
N THR A 458 -16.05 -10.42 16.95
CA THR A 458 -15.39 -9.13 16.81
C THR A 458 -15.68 -8.56 15.41
N PRO A 459 -16.06 -7.26 15.28
CA PRO A 459 -16.18 -6.60 13.98
C PRO A 459 -14.93 -6.82 13.13
N TRP A 460 -15.13 -7.33 11.92
CA TRP A 460 -14.02 -7.83 11.10
C TRP A 460 -14.20 -7.53 9.61
N VAL A 461 -13.09 -7.19 8.97
CA VAL A 461 -12.96 -7.06 7.51
C VAL A 461 -11.77 -7.89 7.05
N HIS A 462 -11.97 -8.75 6.07
CA HIS A 462 -10.93 -9.47 5.35
C HIS A 462 -10.62 -8.78 4.02
N LEU A 463 -9.33 -8.63 3.68
CA LEU A 463 -8.85 -8.06 2.44
C LEU A 463 -7.95 -9.06 1.72
N ASP A 464 -8.47 -9.64 0.64
CA ASP A 464 -7.67 -10.50 -0.25
C ASP A 464 -7.02 -9.65 -1.36
N ILE A 465 -5.73 -9.39 -1.19
CA ILE A 465 -4.91 -8.56 -2.07
C ILE A 465 -4.08 -9.37 -3.08
N ALA A 466 -4.34 -10.68 -3.24
CA ALA A 466 -3.57 -11.50 -4.16
C ALA A 466 -3.59 -10.99 -5.62
N GLY A 467 -4.66 -10.25 -6.00
CA GLY A 467 -4.74 -9.59 -7.30
C GLY A 467 -4.04 -8.25 -7.36
N THR A 468 -4.04 -7.48 -6.25
CA THR A 468 -3.63 -6.07 -6.24
C THR A 468 -2.24 -5.83 -5.67
N SER A 469 -1.63 -6.80 -4.95
CA SER A 469 -0.32 -6.65 -4.30
C SER A 469 0.87 -6.59 -5.25
N ASP A 470 0.73 -7.12 -6.47
CA ASP A 470 1.79 -7.16 -7.49
C ASP A 470 1.25 -6.79 -8.87
N ALA A 471 2.03 -6.02 -9.63
CA ALA A 471 1.71 -5.60 -10.99
C ALA A 471 2.62 -6.27 -12.02
N ASP A 472 2.04 -6.91 -13.04
CA ASP A 472 2.78 -7.59 -14.12
C ASP A 472 3.52 -6.61 -15.05
N ALA A 473 3.13 -5.35 -15.07
CA ALA A 473 3.68 -4.28 -15.91
C ALA A 473 3.68 -2.94 -15.15
N PRO A 474 4.42 -1.93 -15.62
CA PRO A 474 4.31 -0.57 -15.10
C PRO A 474 2.85 -0.09 -15.13
N HIS A 475 2.41 0.53 -14.05
CA HIS A 475 1.04 1.03 -13.87
C HIS A 475 1.02 2.54 -13.53
N ALA A 476 -0.14 3.15 -13.37
CA ALA A 476 -0.24 4.59 -13.18
C ALA A 476 0.65 5.12 -12.04
N LEU A 477 0.62 4.46 -10.88
CA LEU A 477 1.34 4.92 -9.69
C LEU A 477 2.74 4.30 -9.49
N GLY A 478 3.21 3.38 -10.35
CA GLY A 478 4.51 2.74 -10.09
C GLY A 478 5.04 1.83 -11.19
N PRO A 479 6.20 1.19 -10.96
CA PRO A 479 6.77 0.20 -11.86
C PRO A 479 6.06 -1.16 -11.73
N LYS A 480 6.48 -2.13 -12.53
CA LYS A 480 6.18 -3.56 -12.34
C LYS A 480 6.70 -4.04 -10.98
N GLY A 481 6.00 -4.98 -10.36
CA GLY A 481 6.32 -5.58 -9.06
C GLY A 481 5.38 -5.13 -7.96
N GLY A 482 5.82 -5.18 -6.72
CA GLY A 482 5.01 -4.82 -5.56
C GLY A 482 4.35 -3.44 -5.69
N THR A 483 3.07 -3.37 -5.35
CA THR A 483 2.26 -2.15 -5.49
C THR A 483 2.13 -1.36 -4.20
N GLY A 484 2.27 -2.01 -3.04
CA GLY A 484 1.95 -1.46 -1.72
C GLY A 484 0.45 -1.28 -1.50
N ALA A 485 -0.38 -2.14 -2.11
CA ALA A 485 -1.83 -2.13 -1.96
C ALA A 485 -2.25 -2.11 -0.48
N MET A 486 -3.28 -1.35 -0.15
CA MET A 486 -3.90 -1.15 1.17
C MET A 486 -3.05 -0.42 2.22
N VAL A 487 -1.77 -0.11 1.97
CA VAL A 487 -0.96 0.71 2.90
C VAL A 487 -1.67 2.03 3.24
N ARG A 488 -2.11 2.74 2.21
CA ARG A 488 -2.77 4.04 2.35
C ARG A 488 -4.14 3.90 3.00
N THR A 489 -4.94 2.97 2.53
CA THR A 489 -6.31 2.76 3.03
C THR A 489 -6.32 2.39 4.51
N LEU A 490 -5.42 1.52 4.97
CA LEU A 490 -5.33 1.16 6.39
C LEU A 490 -4.97 2.37 7.27
N ALA A 491 -4.02 3.20 6.85
CA ALA A 491 -3.63 4.39 7.59
C ALA A 491 -4.74 5.45 7.60
N THR A 492 -5.36 5.71 6.44
CA THR A 492 -6.48 6.65 6.31
C THR A 492 -7.68 6.25 7.17
N LEU A 493 -7.99 4.96 7.29
CA LEU A 493 -9.04 4.51 8.20
C LEU A 493 -8.76 4.92 9.65
N VAL A 494 -7.51 4.84 10.09
CA VAL A 494 -7.12 5.23 11.45
C VAL A 494 -7.25 6.74 11.65
N GLU A 495 -6.87 7.53 10.65
CA GLU A 495 -6.99 8.99 10.69
C GLU A 495 -8.46 9.46 10.67
N LEU A 496 -9.32 8.81 9.89
CA LEU A 496 -10.75 9.12 9.86
C LEU A 496 -11.47 8.86 11.20
N ARG A 497 -10.95 7.96 12.03
CA ARG A 497 -11.46 7.69 13.37
C ARG A 497 -10.90 8.65 14.45
N ASP A 498 -9.91 9.45 14.14
CA ASP A 498 -9.39 10.51 15.00
C ASP A 498 -10.37 11.71 15.08
N ASN A 499 -11.20 11.87 14.07
CA ASN A 499 -12.21 12.93 13.95
C ASN A 499 -13.57 12.47 14.51
#